data_a074322bdc61214395d7e10cdb66d4d8
#
_entry.id   a074322bdc61214395d7e10cdb66d4d8
#
_cell.length_a   1.000
_cell.length_b   1.000
_cell.length_c   1.000
_cell.angle_alpha   90.00
_cell.angle_beta   90.00
_cell.angle_gamma   90.00
#
_symmetry.space_group_name_H-M   'P 1'
#
loop_
_entity.id
_entity.type
_entity.pdbx_description
1 polymer ?
#
loop_
_entity_poly.entity_id
_entity_poly.type
_entity_poly.pdbx_seq_one_letter_code
_entity_poly.pdbx_strand_id
1 'polypeptide(L)'
;MVSQVVMLDAGPIGLVTNPKLSPQSTACTRWLQDLVSSNVRVIIPEIADYEVRRELLRANKTKGLARLDELVKLLEYLHNTTAAMRQAA
;
A
#
# COMPACT_ATOMS: atom_id res chain seq x y z
N MET A 1 -23.46 -8.06 -8.81
CA MET A 1 -22.08 -7.90 -9.31
C MET A 1 -21.12 -8.04 -8.16
N VAL A 2 -20.13 -8.91 -8.31
CA VAL A 2 -19.15 -9.12 -7.24
C VAL A 2 -18.09 -8.03 -7.27
N SER A 3 -17.94 -7.31 -6.18
CA SER A 3 -16.88 -6.31 -6.05
C SER A 3 -15.54 -7.01 -5.91
N GLN A 4 -14.57 -6.61 -6.72
CA GLN A 4 -13.21 -7.09 -6.58
C GLN A 4 -12.50 -6.37 -5.44
N VAL A 5 -11.69 -7.11 -4.70
CA VAL A 5 -10.90 -6.58 -3.60
C VAL A 5 -9.45 -6.98 -3.83
N VAL A 6 -8.56 -6.01 -3.79
CA VAL A 6 -7.12 -6.24 -3.90
C VAL A 6 -6.44 -5.76 -2.63
N MET A 7 -5.68 -6.63 -2.01
CA MET A 7 -4.86 -6.27 -0.85
C MET A 7 -3.42 -6.04 -1.31
N LEU A 8 -2.87 -4.89 -0.96
CA LEU A 8 -1.52 -4.53 -1.38
C LEU A 8 -0.47 -5.11 -0.43
N ASP A 9 0.49 -5.83 -0.98
CA ASP A 9 1.67 -6.25 -0.24
C ASP A 9 2.67 -5.10 -0.13
N ALA A 10 3.69 -5.30 0.70
CA ALA A 10 4.75 -4.32 0.90
C ALA A 10 5.50 -3.99 -0.41
N GLY A 11 5.65 -4.97 -1.31
CA GLY A 11 6.34 -4.75 -2.58
C GLY A 11 5.70 -3.65 -3.42
N PRO A 12 4.42 -3.79 -3.82
CA PRO A 12 3.72 -2.73 -4.55
C PRO A 12 3.68 -1.40 -3.81
N ILE A 13 3.43 -1.41 -2.50
CA ILE A 13 3.40 -0.17 -1.70
C ILE A 13 4.78 0.51 -1.76
N GLY A 14 5.85 -0.25 -1.63
CA GLY A 14 7.20 0.29 -1.73
C GLY A 14 7.49 0.92 -3.09
N LEU A 15 7.00 0.32 -4.16
CA LEU A 15 7.19 0.85 -5.51
C LEU A 15 6.44 2.17 -5.72
N VAL A 16 5.17 2.24 -5.29
CA VAL A 16 4.36 3.46 -5.53
C VAL A 16 4.74 4.60 -4.60
N THR A 17 5.37 4.33 -3.47
CA THR A 17 5.82 5.37 -2.55
C THR A 17 7.25 5.84 -2.83
N ASN A 18 7.97 5.14 -3.69
CA ASN A 18 9.33 5.51 -4.04
C ASN A 18 9.33 6.80 -4.87
N PRO A 19 10.01 7.88 -4.40
CA PRO A 19 10.06 9.12 -5.16
C PRO A 19 10.90 9.02 -6.42
N LYS A 20 11.80 8.04 -6.50
CA LYS A 20 12.59 7.79 -7.71
C LYS A 20 11.72 7.12 -8.76
N LEU A 21 11.60 7.75 -9.93
CA LEU A 21 10.89 7.16 -11.04
C LEU A 21 11.72 6.04 -11.65
N SER A 22 11.11 4.87 -11.74
CA SER A 22 11.68 3.73 -12.45
C SER A 22 10.58 3.11 -13.30
N PRO A 23 10.93 2.30 -14.32
CA PRO A 23 9.89 1.61 -15.10
C PRO A 23 8.97 0.77 -14.23
N GLN A 24 9.52 0.13 -13.20
CA GLN A 24 8.74 -0.69 -12.26
C GLN A 24 7.80 0.14 -11.41
N SER A 25 8.27 1.26 -10.86
CA SER A 25 7.42 2.11 -10.02
C SER A 25 6.34 2.80 -10.85
N THR A 26 6.66 3.21 -12.06
CA THR A 26 5.70 3.82 -12.98
C THR A 26 4.62 2.82 -13.38
N ALA A 27 5.00 1.60 -13.72
CA ALA A 27 4.05 0.56 -14.09
C ALA A 27 3.14 0.21 -12.90
N CYS A 28 3.70 0.11 -11.71
CA CYS A 28 2.92 -0.20 -10.51
C CYS A 28 1.93 0.91 -10.18
N THR A 29 2.35 2.16 -10.28
CA THR A 29 1.48 3.32 -10.06
C THR A 29 0.32 3.33 -11.06
N ARG A 30 0.59 3.06 -12.33
CA ARG A 30 -0.45 2.98 -13.36
C ARG A 30 -1.43 1.85 -13.08
N TRP A 31 -0.92 0.69 -12.71
CA TRP A 31 -1.74 -0.46 -12.33
C TRP A 31 -2.68 -0.11 -11.17
N LEU A 32 -2.16 0.56 -10.15
CA LEU A 32 -2.96 0.98 -9.00
C LEU A 32 -4.05 1.99 -9.41
N GLN A 33 -3.69 2.97 -10.24
CA GLN A 33 -4.65 3.95 -10.75
C GLN A 33 -5.76 3.29 -11.54
N ASP A 34 -5.43 2.30 -12.35
CA ASP A 34 -6.41 1.54 -13.13
C ASP A 34 -7.37 0.78 -12.21
N LEU A 35 -6.87 0.17 -11.14
CA LEU A 35 -7.72 -0.53 -10.17
C LEU A 35 -8.72 0.43 -9.53
N VAL A 36 -8.24 1.57 -9.06
CA VAL A 36 -9.08 2.57 -8.40
C VAL A 36 -10.13 3.11 -9.37
N SER A 37 -9.73 3.37 -10.62
CA SER A 37 -10.65 3.87 -11.67
C SER A 37 -11.71 2.86 -12.04
N SER A 38 -11.43 1.57 -11.86
CA SER A 38 -12.35 0.48 -12.18
C SER A 38 -13.26 0.09 -11.01
N ASN A 39 -13.31 0.90 -9.96
CA ASN A 39 -14.08 0.65 -8.73
C ASN A 39 -13.67 -0.63 -8.02
N VAL A 40 -12.41 -1.02 -8.14
CA VAL A 40 -11.84 -2.11 -7.36
C VAL A 40 -11.50 -1.57 -5.97
N ARG A 41 -11.91 -2.28 -4.93
CA ARG A 41 -11.52 -1.93 -3.57
C ARG A 41 -10.05 -2.29 -3.37
N VAL A 42 -9.22 -1.31 -3.05
CA VAL A 42 -7.80 -1.52 -2.79
C VAL A 42 -7.56 -1.28 -1.31
N ILE A 43 -7.02 -2.27 -0.64
CA ILE A 43 -6.85 -2.27 0.81
C ILE A 43 -5.38 -2.36 1.15
N ILE A 44 -4.93 -1.50 2.07
CA ILE A 44 -3.59 -1.56 2.64
C ILE A 44 -3.68 -2.27 4.00
N PRO A 45 -3.15 -3.50 4.12
CA PRO A 45 -3.06 -4.14 5.43
C PRO A 45 -2.06 -3.38 6.32
N GLU A 46 -2.39 -3.25 7.58
CA GLU A 46 -1.51 -2.56 8.54
C GLU A 46 -0.10 -3.14 8.56
N ILE A 47 0.02 -4.47 8.43
CA ILE A 47 1.33 -5.11 8.45
C ILE A 47 2.18 -4.68 7.25
N ALA A 48 1.57 -4.51 6.07
CA ALA A 48 2.29 -4.05 4.88
C ALA A 48 2.74 -2.59 5.04
N ASP A 49 1.87 -1.73 5.56
CA ASP A 49 2.23 -0.35 5.90
C ASP A 49 3.40 -0.32 6.89
N TYR A 50 3.33 -1.16 7.92
CA TYR A 50 4.38 -1.25 8.94
C TYR A 50 5.74 -1.60 8.35
N GLU A 51 5.78 -2.61 7.47
CA GLU A 51 7.01 -3.05 6.83
C GLU A 51 7.63 -1.95 5.96
N VAL A 52 6.82 -1.31 5.13
CA VAL A 52 7.29 -0.24 4.24
C VAL A 52 7.73 0.97 5.06
N ARG A 53 6.92 1.36 6.05
CA ARG A 53 7.22 2.51 6.90
C ARG A 53 8.52 2.31 7.67
N ARG A 54 8.73 1.12 8.19
CA ARG A 54 9.97 0.80 8.92
C ARG A 54 11.19 0.93 8.00
N GLU A 55 11.10 0.44 6.77
CA GLU A 55 12.20 0.57 5.81
C GLU A 55 12.46 2.02 5.43
N LEU A 56 11.41 2.80 5.21
CA LEU A 56 11.54 4.21 4.87
C LEU A 56 12.15 5.00 6.04
N LEU A 57 11.75 4.70 7.27
CA LEU A 57 12.31 5.34 8.47
C LEU A 57 13.78 4.97 8.63
N ARG A 58 14.12 3.71 8.47
CA ARG A 58 15.50 3.23 8.61
C ARG A 58 16.42 3.88 7.57
N ALA A 59 15.92 4.06 6.35
CA ALA A 59 16.67 4.67 5.25
C ALA A 59 16.56 6.19 5.22
N ASN A 60 15.84 6.78 6.16
CA ASN A 60 15.64 8.23 6.28
C ASN A 60 14.98 8.84 5.03
N LYS A 61 13.99 8.15 4.47
CA LYS A 61 13.32 8.55 3.24
C LYS A 61 12.07 9.37 3.55
N THR A 62 12.25 10.66 3.81
CA THR A 62 11.15 11.55 4.20
C THR A 62 10.08 11.72 3.11
N LYS A 63 10.49 11.80 1.84
CA LYS A 63 9.53 11.91 0.72
C LYS A 63 8.71 10.65 0.56
N GLY A 64 9.33 9.48 0.74
CA GLY A 64 8.62 8.21 0.70
C GLY A 64 7.60 8.10 1.81
N LEU A 65 7.95 8.54 3.02
CA LEU A 65 7.02 8.56 4.16
C LEU A 65 5.81 9.45 3.88
N ALA A 66 6.03 10.64 3.30
CA ALA A 66 4.93 11.53 2.95
C ALA A 66 3.99 10.89 1.93
N ARG A 67 4.55 10.21 0.93
CA ARG A 67 3.76 9.49 -0.08
C ARG A 67 2.97 8.34 0.53
N LEU A 68 3.59 7.61 1.47
CA LEU A 68 2.91 6.53 2.17
C LEU A 68 1.73 7.07 2.99
N ASP A 69 1.91 8.18 3.69
CA ASP A 69 0.85 8.82 4.45
C ASP A 69 -0.33 9.23 3.55
N GLU A 70 -0.02 9.77 2.37
CA GLU A 70 -1.06 10.13 1.39
C GLU A 70 -1.79 8.89 0.89
N LEU A 71 -1.05 7.82 0.59
CA LEU A 71 -1.63 6.58 0.08
C LEU A 71 -2.59 5.96 1.09
N VAL A 72 -2.21 5.96 2.37
CA VAL A 72 -3.03 5.43 3.47
C VAL A 72 -4.34 6.23 3.60
N LYS A 73 -4.32 7.53 3.30
CA LYS A 73 -5.52 8.35 3.34
C LYS A 73 -6.44 8.11 2.15
N LEU A 74 -5.87 7.77 0.99
CA LEU A 74 -6.65 7.59 -0.25
C LEU A 74 -7.27 6.21 -0.37
N LEU A 75 -6.64 5.19 0.18
CA LEU A 75 -7.09 3.80 0.06
C LEU A 75 -7.68 3.31 1.37
N GLU A 76 -8.34 2.16 1.32
CA GLU A 76 -8.85 1.53 2.53
C GLU A 76 -7.69 0.97 3.35
N TYR A 77 -7.81 1.06 4.66
CA TYR A 77 -6.78 0.61 5.59
C TYR A 77 -7.36 -0.46 6.50
N LEU A 78 -6.72 -1.62 6.55
CA LEU A 78 -7.16 -2.72 7.40
C LEU A 78 -6.25 -2.84 8.60
N HIS A 79 -6.76 -2.47 9.77
CA HIS A 79 -6.02 -2.60 11.02
C HIS A 79 -5.96 -4.08 11.45
N ASN A 80 -4.77 -4.50 11.87
CA ASN A 80 -4.59 -5.82 12.45
C ASN A 80 -4.91 -5.74 13.94
N THR A 81 -5.98 -6.42 14.34
CA THR A 81 -6.29 -6.58 15.75
C THR A 81 -5.79 -7.95 16.21
N THR A 82 -5.64 -8.13 17.54
CA THR A 82 -5.25 -9.42 18.10
C THR A 82 -6.25 -10.51 17.70
N ALA A 83 -7.55 -10.18 17.70
CA ALA A 83 -8.60 -11.11 17.31
C ALA A 83 -8.48 -11.50 15.84
N ALA A 84 -8.25 -10.51 14.95
CA ALA A 84 -8.08 -10.78 13.53
C ALA A 84 -6.84 -11.64 13.26
N MET A 85 -5.76 -11.39 13.98
CA MET A 85 -4.53 -12.18 13.85
C MET A 85 -4.75 -13.64 14.28
N ARG A 86 -5.51 -13.87 15.34
CA ARG A 86 -5.84 -15.23 15.79
C ARG A 86 -6.69 -15.97 14.78
N GLN A 87 -7.61 -15.29 14.13
CA GLN A 87 -8.46 -15.90 13.10
C GLN A 87 -7.68 -16.20 11.83
N ALA A 88 -6.67 -15.41 11.53
CA ALA A 88 -5.83 -15.62 10.36
C ALA A 88 -4.82 -16.76 10.55
N ALA A 89 -4.50 -17.08 11.79
CA ALA A 89 -3.61 -18.17 12.10
C ALA A 89 -4.35 -19.52 12.01
#